data_1ae5648b85ed4ea87d8a89dfdab193ab
#
_entry.id   1ae5648b85ed4ea87d8a89dfdab193ab
#
_cell.length_a   1.000
_cell.length_b   1.000
_cell.length_c   1.000
_cell.angle_alpha   90.00
_cell.angle_beta   90.00
_cell.angle_gamma   90.00
#
_symmetry.space_group_name_H-M   'P 1'
#
loop_
_entity.id
_entity.type
_entity.pdbx_description
1 polymer ?
#
loop_
_entity_poly.entity_id
_entity_poly.type
_entity_poly.pdbx_seq_one_letter_code
_entity_poly.pdbx_strand_id
1 'polypeptide(L)'
;TAIRWGHPAIAITDHGVVQSFPDATKAAKGKIKILYGMEGYFINNLDDRIAVHGERDFDFDHEFVAFDLETTGLSSQHDTIIEIGAAIMRRGEVIDTFQTFVDPKRKLQPKIIELTGITDAMLVGAPDISEALPKFLEFVGDRPLCAHNADFDTGFVTAACERLGLTFQPTFVDTLILAQNLLPDLGKYKLNIVADALSLPDFNHHRASDDAITCGYLLARFYTMLEEQDVRSYAAINPKMETLRVGGRIFDRRARHIILFAKNSIGLRNLYRLISYGNIKYFKRVPIMPKSELLHWREGLIIGSACEAGELFQAVIAHKSWAELKRIASFYDFLEIQPICNNRFMLEKGMAESEEELRGFNRTI
;
A
#
# COMPACT_ATOMS: atom_id res chain seq x y z
N THR A 1 30.15 -3.26 -27.18
CA THR A 1 30.78 -3.66 -25.88
C THR A 1 30.41 -5.10 -25.54
N ALA A 2 29.11 -5.48 -25.38
CA ALA A 2 28.67 -6.80 -24.96
C ALA A 2 29.25 -7.96 -25.83
N ILE A 3 29.20 -7.80 -27.16
CA ILE A 3 29.79 -8.78 -28.09
C ILE A 3 31.32 -8.95 -27.83
N ARG A 4 32.03 -7.83 -27.62
CA ARG A 4 33.48 -7.85 -27.37
C ARG A 4 33.82 -8.53 -26.02
N TRP A 5 32.91 -8.46 -25.05
CA TRP A 5 33.04 -9.08 -23.73
C TRP A 5 32.56 -10.54 -23.69
N GLY A 6 32.06 -11.05 -24.83
CA GLY A 6 31.63 -12.45 -24.93
C GLY A 6 30.28 -12.74 -24.25
N HIS A 7 29.44 -11.72 -24.03
CA HIS A 7 28.12 -11.94 -23.49
C HIS A 7 27.23 -12.74 -24.46
N PRO A 8 26.47 -13.73 -23.99
CA PRO A 8 25.57 -14.53 -24.84
C PRO A 8 24.32 -13.74 -25.26
N ALA A 9 23.90 -12.77 -24.47
CA ALA A 9 22.73 -11.95 -24.71
C ALA A 9 22.88 -10.55 -24.09
N ILE A 10 22.06 -9.62 -24.54
CA ILE A 10 21.87 -8.30 -23.94
C ILE A 10 20.39 -7.93 -23.93
N ALA A 11 19.92 -7.39 -22.80
CA ALA A 11 18.58 -6.85 -22.68
C ALA A 11 18.53 -5.39 -23.14
N ILE A 12 17.43 -5.01 -23.77
CA ILE A 12 17.11 -3.64 -24.16
C ILE A 12 15.82 -3.28 -23.44
N THR A 13 15.86 -2.28 -22.55
CA THR A 13 14.73 -1.90 -21.67
C THR A 13 14.63 -0.37 -21.60
N ASP A 14 14.25 0.26 -22.72
CA ASP A 14 14.01 1.70 -22.73
C ASP A 14 12.82 2.07 -21.84
N HIS A 15 12.84 3.24 -21.22
CA HIS A 15 11.76 3.75 -20.39
C HIS A 15 10.52 4.14 -21.20
N GLY A 16 9.43 3.42 -21.00
CA GLY A 16 8.11 3.72 -21.58
C GLY A 16 7.99 3.51 -23.09
N VAL A 17 9.06 3.09 -23.74
CA VAL A 17 9.16 3.02 -25.21
C VAL A 17 10.01 1.82 -25.67
N VAL A 18 10.08 1.60 -26.99
CA VAL A 18 10.85 0.50 -27.62
C VAL A 18 11.59 0.95 -28.89
N GLN A 19 11.87 2.24 -29.01
CA GLN A 19 12.44 2.82 -30.23
C GLN A 19 13.85 2.29 -30.55
N SER A 20 14.61 1.84 -29.55
CA SER A 20 15.95 1.29 -29.76
C SER A 20 15.98 -0.13 -30.37
N PHE A 21 14.86 -0.84 -30.47
CA PHE A 21 14.80 -2.21 -30.98
C PHE A 21 15.41 -2.39 -32.38
N PRO A 22 15.05 -1.56 -33.38
CA PRO A 22 15.65 -1.69 -34.75
C PRO A 22 17.15 -1.47 -34.71
N ASP A 23 17.64 -0.47 -33.98
CA ASP A 23 19.06 -0.15 -33.90
C ASP A 23 19.85 -1.23 -33.16
N ALA A 24 19.31 -1.76 -32.06
CA ALA A 24 19.89 -2.88 -31.33
C ALA A 24 20.00 -4.13 -32.22
N THR A 25 18.93 -4.47 -32.96
CA THR A 25 18.92 -5.60 -33.90
C THR A 25 19.98 -5.43 -34.97
N LYS A 26 20.06 -4.23 -35.58
CA LYS A 26 21.06 -3.89 -36.62
C LYS A 26 22.47 -3.94 -36.06
N ALA A 27 22.70 -3.43 -34.84
CA ALA A 27 24.00 -3.43 -34.20
C ALA A 27 24.46 -4.84 -33.79
N ALA A 28 23.55 -5.71 -33.37
CA ALA A 28 23.84 -7.09 -32.99
C ALA A 28 24.37 -7.95 -34.17
N LYS A 29 23.91 -7.70 -35.39
CA LYS A 29 24.32 -8.43 -36.60
C LYS A 29 24.28 -9.95 -36.46
N GLY A 30 23.36 -10.49 -35.64
CA GLY A 30 23.26 -11.91 -35.34
C GLY A 30 24.38 -12.47 -34.43
N LYS A 31 25.29 -11.62 -33.91
CA LYS A 31 26.44 -12.04 -33.10
C LYS A 31 26.10 -12.13 -31.59
N ILE A 32 24.98 -11.60 -31.15
CA ILE A 32 24.51 -11.61 -29.77
C ILE A 32 22.98 -11.68 -29.77
N LYS A 33 22.41 -12.43 -28.84
CA LYS A 33 20.97 -12.48 -28.63
C LYS A 33 20.48 -11.18 -28.03
N ILE A 34 19.45 -10.55 -28.63
CA ILE A 34 18.75 -9.41 -28.04
C ILE A 34 17.54 -9.91 -27.25
N LEU A 35 17.44 -9.50 -26.00
CA LEU A 35 16.23 -9.66 -25.18
C LEU A 35 15.43 -8.36 -25.28
N TYR A 36 14.34 -8.41 -26.03
CA TYR A 36 13.49 -7.26 -26.28
C TYR A 36 12.55 -7.02 -25.11
N GLY A 37 12.68 -5.88 -24.47
CA GLY A 37 11.87 -5.49 -23.31
C GLY A 37 11.73 -3.98 -23.18
N MET A 38 11.08 -3.57 -22.13
CA MET A 38 10.97 -2.16 -21.75
C MET A 38 10.87 -2.02 -20.25
N GLU A 39 11.23 -0.87 -19.73
CA GLU A 39 10.91 -0.43 -18.39
C GLU A 39 9.63 0.42 -18.45
N GLY A 40 8.54 -0.10 -17.89
CA GLY A 40 7.22 0.52 -17.94
C GLY A 40 6.89 1.30 -16.68
N TYR A 41 5.85 2.13 -16.77
CA TYR A 41 5.27 2.87 -15.65
C TYR A 41 4.00 2.18 -15.18
N PHE A 42 4.13 1.41 -14.13
CA PHE A 42 3.12 0.51 -13.59
C PHE A 42 2.26 1.16 -12.51
N ILE A 43 0.96 0.88 -12.53
CA ILE A 43 0.05 1.16 -11.42
C ILE A 43 -0.70 -0.11 -11.06
N ASN A 44 -0.62 -0.50 -9.80
CA ASN A 44 -1.42 -1.59 -9.25
C ASN A 44 -2.83 -1.06 -8.97
N ASN A 45 -3.72 -1.18 -9.94
CA ASN A 45 -5.10 -0.75 -9.85
C ASN A 45 -6.07 -1.86 -9.38
N LEU A 46 -5.56 -3.02 -9.00
CA LEU A 46 -6.37 -4.15 -8.54
C LEU A 46 -6.41 -4.22 -7.02
N ASP A 47 -5.28 -4.00 -6.35
CA ASP A 47 -5.19 -4.06 -4.90
C ASP A 47 -5.99 -2.92 -4.22
N ASP A 48 -6.21 -1.79 -4.93
CA ASP A 48 -7.09 -0.70 -4.50
C ASP A 48 -8.58 -1.10 -4.34
N ARG A 49 -8.91 -2.35 -4.58
CA ARG A 49 -10.27 -2.90 -4.47
C ARG A 49 -10.43 -3.79 -3.26
N ILE A 50 -9.35 -4.05 -2.54
CA ILE A 50 -9.36 -4.87 -1.33
C ILE A 50 -9.61 -3.92 -0.15
N ALA A 51 -10.87 -3.76 0.21
CA ALA A 51 -11.28 -2.98 1.36
C ALA A 51 -11.32 -3.82 2.64
N VAL A 52 -11.51 -5.14 2.52
CA VAL A 52 -11.54 -6.08 3.64
C VAL A 52 -10.35 -7.02 3.55
N HIS A 53 -9.62 -7.14 4.63
CA HIS A 53 -8.47 -8.01 4.82
C HIS A 53 -8.74 -9.00 5.95
N GLY A 54 -8.15 -10.20 5.88
CA GLY A 54 -8.37 -11.31 6.83
C GLY A 54 -9.33 -12.36 6.29
N GLU A 55 -9.50 -13.43 7.05
CA GLU A 55 -10.21 -14.63 6.58
C GLU A 55 -11.61 -14.80 7.18
N ARG A 56 -11.92 -14.05 8.27
CA ARG A 56 -13.19 -14.19 8.98
C ARG A 56 -14.25 -13.31 8.32
N ASP A 57 -15.43 -13.89 8.07
CA ASP A 57 -16.60 -13.15 7.60
C ASP A 57 -17.44 -12.65 8.79
N PHE A 58 -17.98 -11.44 8.64
CA PHE A 58 -18.85 -10.78 9.61
C PHE A 58 -20.01 -10.15 8.87
N ASP A 59 -21.21 -10.21 9.45
CA ASP A 59 -22.32 -9.38 8.99
C ASP A 59 -22.18 -7.92 9.51
N PHE A 60 -22.96 -7.00 8.95
CA PHE A 60 -22.91 -5.58 9.33
C PHE A 60 -23.60 -5.26 10.67
N ASP A 61 -24.26 -6.25 11.28
CA ASP A 61 -24.81 -6.15 12.64
C ASP A 61 -23.80 -6.49 13.72
N HIS A 62 -22.66 -7.09 13.33
CA HIS A 62 -21.61 -7.42 14.28
C HIS A 62 -20.95 -6.18 14.87
N GLU A 63 -20.51 -6.25 16.12
CA GLU A 63 -19.66 -5.22 16.70
C GLU A 63 -18.31 -5.20 16.01
N PHE A 64 -17.78 -4.00 15.78
CA PHE A 64 -16.44 -3.80 15.26
C PHE A 64 -15.69 -2.77 16.09
N VAL A 65 -14.36 -2.75 15.99
CA VAL A 65 -13.52 -1.75 16.66
C VAL A 65 -12.95 -0.82 15.60
N ALA A 66 -13.38 0.43 15.61
CA ALA A 66 -12.71 1.50 14.89
C ALA A 66 -11.53 1.98 15.72
N PHE A 67 -10.37 2.18 15.09
CA PHE A 67 -9.17 2.64 15.79
C PHE A 67 -8.31 3.54 14.91
N ASP A 68 -7.51 4.36 15.58
CA ASP A 68 -6.55 5.27 14.99
C ASP A 68 -5.33 5.39 15.90
N LEU A 69 -4.16 5.63 15.33
CA LEU A 69 -2.89 5.72 16.03
C LEU A 69 -2.18 7.04 15.74
N GLU A 70 -1.65 7.65 16.82
CA GLU A 70 -0.62 8.66 16.66
C GLU A 70 0.76 8.05 16.86
N THR A 71 1.72 8.46 16.05
CA THR A 71 3.05 7.83 15.98
C THR A 71 4.17 8.87 15.91
N THR A 72 5.41 8.45 16.21
CA THR A 72 6.59 9.32 16.11
C THR A 72 7.08 9.55 14.68
N GLY A 73 6.45 8.92 13.69
CA GLY A 73 6.79 9.00 12.26
C GLY A 73 6.04 7.96 11.44
N LEU A 74 6.48 7.71 10.21
CA LEU A 74 5.73 6.90 9.25
C LEU A 74 6.21 5.44 9.14
N SER A 75 7.33 5.08 9.75
CA SER A 75 7.94 3.76 9.63
C SER A 75 7.61 2.90 10.84
N SER A 76 6.80 1.86 10.67
CA SER A 76 6.48 0.90 11.74
C SER A 76 7.71 0.13 12.30
N GLN A 77 8.85 0.16 11.57
CA GLN A 77 10.11 -0.44 12.01
C GLN A 77 10.95 0.49 12.89
N HIS A 78 10.98 1.79 12.57
CA HIS A 78 11.85 2.79 13.21
C HIS A 78 11.10 3.73 14.15
N ASP A 79 9.79 3.87 13.92
CA ASP A 79 8.92 4.73 14.71
C ASP A 79 8.07 3.91 15.67
N THR A 80 7.44 4.60 16.61
CA THR A 80 6.64 3.96 17.67
C THR A 80 5.31 4.68 17.87
N ILE A 81 4.34 3.96 18.38
CA ILE A 81 3.03 4.47 18.76
C ILE A 81 3.19 5.39 19.96
N ILE A 82 2.49 6.54 19.97
CA ILE A 82 2.43 7.50 21.09
C ILE A 82 1.02 7.73 21.61
N GLU A 83 -0.02 7.38 20.85
CA GLU A 83 -1.41 7.32 21.30
C GLU A 83 -2.13 6.19 20.57
N ILE A 84 -3.03 5.50 21.28
CA ILE A 84 -3.98 4.53 20.72
C ILE A 84 -5.37 5.05 21.07
N GLY A 85 -6.19 5.33 20.06
CA GLY A 85 -7.60 5.63 20.19
C GLY A 85 -8.43 4.53 19.56
N ALA A 86 -9.48 4.05 20.23
CA ALA A 86 -10.37 3.04 19.67
C ALA A 86 -11.79 3.18 20.22
N ALA A 87 -12.76 2.71 19.44
CA ALA A 87 -14.17 2.65 19.83
C ALA A 87 -14.79 1.33 19.36
N ILE A 88 -15.47 0.63 20.26
CA ILE A 88 -16.39 -0.46 19.90
C ILE A 88 -17.66 0.19 19.38
N MET A 89 -18.04 -0.20 18.17
CA MET A 89 -19.22 0.36 17.51
C MET A 89 -20.12 -0.73 16.93
N ARG A 90 -21.40 -0.41 16.87
CA ARG A 90 -22.42 -1.25 16.23
C ARG A 90 -23.51 -0.36 15.62
N ARG A 91 -23.82 -0.52 14.36
CA ARG A 91 -24.89 0.21 13.65
C ARG A 91 -24.83 1.74 13.84
N GLY A 92 -23.65 2.32 13.96
CA GLY A 92 -23.46 3.75 14.16
C GLY A 92 -23.62 4.22 15.60
N GLU A 93 -23.71 3.32 16.56
CA GLU A 93 -23.67 3.63 18.00
C GLU A 93 -22.31 3.28 18.59
N VAL A 94 -21.77 4.18 19.39
CA VAL A 94 -20.55 3.94 20.20
C VAL A 94 -20.96 3.17 21.45
N ILE A 95 -20.42 1.96 21.62
CA ILE A 95 -20.72 1.08 22.77
C ILE A 95 -19.71 1.29 23.89
N ASP A 96 -18.43 1.37 23.54
CA ASP A 96 -17.33 1.57 24.48
C ASP A 96 -16.15 2.24 23.79
N THR A 97 -15.26 2.84 24.57
CA THR A 97 -14.08 3.56 24.04
C THR A 97 -12.82 3.18 24.79
N PHE A 98 -11.72 3.17 24.08
CA PHE A 98 -10.38 2.95 24.61
C PHE A 98 -9.48 4.09 24.17
N GLN A 99 -8.73 4.66 25.10
CA GLN A 99 -7.70 5.66 24.80
C GLN A 99 -6.54 5.52 25.75
N THR A 100 -5.33 5.54 25.22
CA THR A 100 -4.12 5.58 26.04
C THR A 100 -2.99 6.28 25.31
N PHE A 101 -2.25 7.11 26.01
CA PHE A 101 -0.92 7.53 25.56
C PHE A 101 0.07 6.38 25.74
N VAL A 102 1.15 6.43 24.99
CA VAL A 102 2.24 5.46 25.04
C VAL A 102 3.58 6.20 25.11
N ASP A 103 4.40 5.88 26.10
CA ASP A 103 5.74 6.45 26.25
C ASP A 103 6.68 5.92 25.14
N PRO A 104 7.15 6.77 24.20
CA PRO A 104 8.04 6.35 23.11
C PRO A 104 9.48 6.11 23.56
N LYS A 105 9.81 6.33 24.85
CA LYS A 105 11.17 6.29 25.44
C LYS A 105 12.17 7.23 24.75
N ARG A 106 11.69 8.21 24.03
CA ARG A 106 12.47 9.24 23.34
C ARG A 106 11.69 10.55 23.25
N LYS A 107 12.39 11.67 23.10
CA LYS A 107 11.74 12.97 22.88
C LYS A 107 11.08 13.03 21.51
N LEU A 108 9.93 13.70 21.48
CA LEU A 108 9.22 13.92 20.22
C LEU A 108 9.93 14.99 19.37
N GLN A 109 9.95 14.77 18.08
CA GLN A 109 10.41 15.80 17.15
C GLN A 109 9.39 16.94 17.07
N PRO A 110 9.83 18.22 16.92
CA PRO A 110 8.92 19.36 16.83
C PRO A 110 7.80 19.19 15.79
N LYS A 111 8.13 18.57 14.65
CA LYS A 111 7.17 18.29 13.58
C LYS A 111 6.06 17.33 14.02
N ILE A 112 6.36 16.38 14.88
CA ILE A 112 5.36 15.43 15.41
C ILE A 112 4.43 16.16 16.39
N ILE A 113 5.00 16.98 17.26
CA ILE A 113 4.22 17.81 18.20
C ILE A 113 3.27 18.75 17.43
N GLU A 114 3.75 19.39 16.35
CA GLU A 114 2.93 20.25 15.50
C GLU A 114 1.80 19.49 14.80
N LEU A 115 2.09 18.26 14.36
CA LEU A 115 1.14 17.42 13.60
C LEU A 115 0.06 16.82 14.50
N THR A 116 0.45 16.26 15.67
CA THR A 116 -0.45 15.47 16.54
C THR A 116 -0.99 16.28 17.73
N GLY A 117 -0.37 17.42 18.03
CA GLY A 117 -0.65 18.18 19.25
C GLY A 117 -0.16 17.51 20.54
N ILE A 118 0.43 16.30 20.44
CA ILE A 118 0.95 15.57 21.60
C ILE A 118 2.32 16.10 21.96
N THR A 119 2.51 16.45 23.24
CA THR A 119 3.77 16.98 23.76
C THR A 119 4.46 15.96 24.66
N ASP A 120 5.79 16.09 24.84
CA ASP A 120 6.54 15.26 25.78
C ASP A 120 5.93 15.29 27.21
N ALA A 121 5.38 16.44 27.62
CA ALA A 121 4.74 16.59 28.93
C ALA A 121 3.48 15.72 29.10
N MET A 122 2.74 15.50 28.03
CA MET A 122 1.54 14.64 28.03
C MET A 122 1.90 13.15 28.14
N LEU A 123 3.10 12.77 27.73
CA LEU A 123 3.58 11.39 27.75
C LEU A 123 4.27 11.02 29.06
N VAL A 124 4.47 11.98 29.98
CA VAL A 124 5.06 11.70 31.30
C VAL A 124 4.14 10.79 32.12
N GLY A 125 4.66 9.60 32.46
CA GLY A 125 3.90 8.60 33.22
C GLY A 125 2.95 7.74 32.37
N ALA A 126 2.93 7.92 31.06
CA ALA A 126 2.22 7.01 30.16
C ALA A 126 2.86 5.59 30.22
N PRO A 127 2.06 4.53 30.08
CA PRO A 127 2.58 3.17 29.95
C PRO A 127 3.47 3.05 28.72
N ASP A 128 4.42 2.13 28.74
CA ASP A 128 5.10 1.76 27.52
C ASP A 128 4.27 0.80 26.64
N ILE A 129 4.73 0.55 25.42
CA ILE A 129 3.99 -0.27 24.46
C ILE A 129 3.75 -1.70 24.97
N SER A 130 4.61 -2.25 25.82
CA SER A 130 4.45 -3.60 26.37
C SER A 130 3.30 -3.71 27.38
N GLU A 131 2.85 -2.60 27.93
CA GLU A 131 1.69 -2.52 28.81
C GLU A 131 0.43 -2.04 28.05
N ALA A 132 0.58 -1.07 27.16
CA ALA A 132 -0.54 -0.48 26.43
C ALA A 132 -1.13 -1.43 25.38
N LEU A 133 -0.27 -2.10 24.63
CA LEU A 133 -0.71 -2.96 23.52
C LEU A 133 -1.53 -4.18 23.96
N PRO A 134 -1.16 -4.94 25.01
CA PRO A 134 -2.01 -6.04 25.50
C PRO A 134 -3.41 -5.58 25.92
N LYS A 135 -3.54 -4.41 26.54
CA LYS A 135 -4.86 -3.84 26.94
C LYS A 135 -5.69 -3.47 25.71
N PHE A 136 -5.04 -2.91 24.67
CA PHE A 136 -5.71 -2.64 23.41
C PHE A 136 -6.17 -3.94 22.72
N LEU A 137 -5.33 -4.97 22.68
CA LEU A 137 -5.71 -6.27 22.11
C LEU A 137 -6.85 -6.94 22.88
N GLU A 138 -6.86 -6.81 24.21
CA GLU A 138 -7.97 -7.28 25.06
C GLU A 138 -9.26 -6.51 24.74
N PHE A 139 -9.20 -5.18 24.58
CA PHE A 139 -10.34 -4.36 24.16
C PHE A 139 -10.86 -4.75 22.77
N VAL A 140 -9.99 -5.04 21.80
CA VAL A 140 -10.36 -5.53 20.48
C VAL A 140 -11.06 -6.89 20.56
N GLY A 141 -10.51 -7.82 21.34
CA GLY A 141 -11.00 -9.18 21.42
C GLY A 141 -11.06 -9.85 20.05
N ASP A 142 -12.19 -10.48 19.75
CA ASP A 142 -12.43 -11.19 18.48
C ASP A 142 -13.12 -10.34 17.42
N ARG A 143 -13.30 -9.05 17.65
CA ARG A 143 -14.01 -8.13 16.75
C ARG A 143 -13.16 -7.81 15.53
N PRO A 144 -13.79 -7.58 14.37
CA PRO A 144 -13.10 -7.01 13.23
C PRO A 144 -12.69 -5.55 13.52
N LEU A 145 -11.60 -5.15 12.90
CA LEU A 145 -11.06 -3.79 13.01
C LEU A 145 -11.50 -2.90 11.84
N CYS A 146 -11.45 -1.61 12.05
CA CYS A 146 -11.69 -0.60 11.04
C CYS A 146 -10.74 0.58 11.27
N ALA A 147 -10.07 1.04 10.22
CA ALA A 147 -9.25 2.25 10.22
C ALA A 147 -9.31 2.97 8.88
N HIS A 148 -8.85 4.23 8.84
CA HIS A 148 -8.80 5.00 7.59
C HIS A 148 -7.38 5.03 7.03
N ASN A 149 -7.10 4.30 5.96
CA ASN A 149 -5.78 3.89 5.50
C ASN A 149 -5.18 2.82 6.42
N ALA A 150 -6.00 1.80 6.66
CA ALA A 150 -5.82 0.78 7.69
C ALA A 150 -4.47 0.03 7.65
N ASP A 151 -3.82 -0.05 6.48
CA ASP A 151 -2.46 -0.61 6.35
C ASP A 151 -1.43 0.11 7.24
N PHE A 152 -1.61 1.41 7.46
CA PHE A 152 -0.72 2.19 8.33
C PHE A 152 -0.86 1.74 9.79
N ASP A 153 -2.06 1.80 10.32
CA ASP A 153 -2.33 1.51 11.73
C ASP A 153 -2.10 0.04 12.07
N THR A 154 -2.63 -0.87 11.24
CA THR A 154 -2.41 -2.31 11.40
C THR A 154 -0.93 -2.68 11.27
N GLY A 155 -0.18 -1.99 10.42
CA GLY A 155 1.26 -2.17 10.26
C GLY A 155 2.03 -1.83 11.54
N PHE A 156 1.70 -0.74 12.23
CA PHE A 156 2.30 -0.38 13.52
C PHE A 156 1.94 -1.38 14.63
N VAL A 157 0.67 -1.80 14.71
CA VAL A 157 0.23 -2.81 15.68
C VAL A 157 0.95 -4.15 15.42
N THR A 158 1.01 -4.59 14.15
CA THR A 158 1.71 -5.83 13.76
C THR A 158 3.18 -5.78 14.18
N ALA A 159 3.90 -4.71 13.83
CA ALA A 159 5.32 -4.57 14.17
C ALA A 159 5.55 -4.51 15.70
N ALA A 160 4.64 -3.90 16.44
CA ALA A 160 4.71 -3.88 17.90
C ALA A 160 4.43 -5.27 18.51
N CYS A 161 3.44 -5.99 17.99
CA CYS A 161 3.14 -7.37 18.39
C CYS A 161 4.32 -8.32 18.11
N GLU A 162 4.93 -8.23 16.92
CA GLU A 162 6.11 -9.04 16.56
C GLU A 162 7.26 -8.81 17.56
N ARG A 163 7.54 -7.53 17.92
CA ARG A 163 8.59 -7.20 18.89
C ARG A 163 8.31 -7.75 20.29
N LEU A 164 7.05 -7.88 20.66
CA LEU A 164 6.62 -8.39 21.97
C LEU A 164 6.31 -9.91 21.96
N GLY A 165 6.42 -10.58 20.83
CA GLY A 165 6.07 -12.00 20.68
C GLY A 165 4.57 -12.28 20.81
N LEU A 166 3.72 -11.28 20.52
CA LEU A 166 2.27 -11.40 20.52
C LEU A 166 1.74 -11.78 19.13
N THR A 167 0.60 -12.48 19.10
CA THR A 167 -0.08 -12.81 17.83
C THR A 167 -1.11 -11.74 17.50
N PHE A 168 -1.08 -11.24 16.25
CA PHE A 168 -2.06 -10.29 15.75
C PHE A 168 -2.44 -10.65 14.30
N GLN A 169 -3.63 -11.20 14.10
CA GLN A 169 -4.14 -11.61 12.78
C GLN A 169 -5.62 -11.18 12.67
N PRO A 170 -5.88 -9.88 12.63
CA PRO A 170 -7.24 -9.37 12.58
C PRO A 170 -7.86 -9.53 11.18
N THR A 171 -9.21 -9.59 11.15
CA THR A 171 -9.96 -9.16 9.98
C THR A 171 -10.18 -7.65 10.12
N PHE A 172 -9.91 -6.87 9.08
CA PHE A 172 -10.08 -5.41 9.13
C PHE A 172 -10.64 -4.82 7.84
N VAL A 173 -11.28 -3.67 7.97
CA VAL A 173 -11.86 -2.89 6.87
C VAL A 173 -11.10 -1.57 6.74
N ASP A 174 -10.67 -1.25 5.52
CA ASP A 174 -10.09 0.04 5.19
C ASP A 174 -11.16 1.00 4.63
N THR A 175 -11.53 2.00 5.43
CA THR A 175 -12.54 2.99 5.04
C THR A 175 -12.05 3.94 3.95
N LEU A 176 -10.74 4.12 3.77
CA LEU A 176 -10.18 4.88 2.64
C LEU A 176 -10.49 4.16 1.32
N ILE A 177 -10.28 2.85 1.27
CA ILE A 177 -10.57 2.04 0.08
C ILE A 177 -12.09 2.02 -0.20
N LEU A 178 -12.92 1.88 0.83
CA LEU A 178 -14.38 2.00 0.67
C LEU A 178 -14.78 3.36 0.11
N ALA A 179 -14.26 4.45 0.69
CA ALA A 179 -14.56 5.81 0.21
C ALA A 179 -14.16 6.00 -1.26
N GLN A 180 -12.99 5.52 -1.65
CA GLN A 180 -12.51 5.62 -3.02
C GLN A 180 -13.38 4.87 -4.04
N ASN A 181 -14.06 3.81 -3.61
CA ASN A 181 -14.91 3.01 -4.49
C ASN A 181 -16.39 3.47 -4.47
N LEU A 182 -16.90 3.85 -3.30
CA LEU A 182 -18.30 4.24 -3.12
C LEU A 182 -18.55 5.73 -3.43
N LEU A 183 -17.51 6.58 -3.37
CA LEU A 183 -17.58 8.01 -3.63
C LEU A 183 -16.59 8.41 -4.75
N PRO A 184 -16.75 7.89 -5.98
CA PRO A 184 -15.74 8.01 -7.04
C PRO A 184 -15.50 9.45 -7.51
N ASP A 185 -16.43 10.36 -7.25
CA ASP A 185 -16.37 11.76 -7.69
C ASP A 185 -15.72 12.70 -6.66
N LEU A 186 -15.39 12.18 -5.48
CA LEU A 186 -14.70 12.95 -4.45
C LEU A 186 -13.24 13.18 -4.86
N GLY A 187 -12.78 14.44 -4.82
CA GLY A 187 -11.43 14.80 -5.30
C GLY A 187 -10.30 14.43 -4.34
N LYS A 188 -10.60 14.28 -3.04
CA LYS A 188 -9.66 13.91 -1.97
C LYS A 188 -10.37 13.02 -0.95
N TYR A 189 -9.63 12.10 -0.34
CA TYR A 189 -10.18 11.07 0.56
C TYR A 189 -9.53 11.10 1.96
N LYS A 190 -9.17 12.28 2.46
CA LYS A 190 -8.80 12.42 3.88
C LYS A 190 -10.02 12.19 4.75
N LEU A 191 -9.84 11.68 5.96
CA LEU A 191 -10.91 11.33 6.89
C LEU A 191 -11.95 12.45 7.04
N ASN A 192 -11.51 13.67 7.33
CA ASN A 192 -12.37 14.84 7.46
C ASN A 192 -13.17 15.16 6.18
N ILE A 193 -12.52 15.09 5.01
CA ILE A 193 -13.18 15.41 3.72
C ILE A 193 -14.27 14.37 3.40
N VAL A 194 -14.02 13.10 3.72
CA VAL A 194 -15.02 12.03 3.52
C VAL A 194 -16.16 12.17 4.53
N ALA A 195 -15.85 12.50 5.78
CA ALA A 195 -16.85 12.75 6.82
C ALA A 195 -17.78 13.93 6.44
N ASP A 196 -17.20 15.04 5.99
CA ASP A 196 -17.94 16.22 5.50
C ASP A 196 -18.85 15.86 4.32
N ALA A 197 -18.31 15.13 3.33
CA ALA A 197 -19.07 14.70 2.13
C ALA A 197 -20.27 13.81 2.48
N LEU A 198 -20.18 13.05 3.56
CA LEU A 198 -21.26 12.20 4.07
C LEU A 198 -22.11 12.87 5.15
N SER A 199 -21.87 14.16 5.44
CA SER A 199 -22.58 14.96 6.46
C SER A 199 -22.56 14.27 7.84
N LEU A 200 -21.43 13.69 8.20
CA LEU A 200 -21.24 13.13 9.55
C LEU A 200 -21.07 14.25 10.56
N PRO A 201 -21.35 13.99 11.87
CA PRO A 201 -21.13 14.97 12.92
C PRO A 201 -19.70 15.52 12.93
N ASP A 202 -19.56 16.81 13.21
CA ASP A 202 -18.26 17.48 13.29
C ASP A 202 -17.53 17.07 14.58
N PHE A 203 -16.24 16.71 14.49
CA PHE A 203 -15.41 16.23 15.58
C PHE A 203 -14.10 17.05 15.66
N ASN A 204 -13.49 17.07 16.85
CA ASN A 204 -12.17 17.66 17.05
C ASN A 204 -11.10 16.76 16.40
N HIS A 205 -10.62 17.16 15.24
CA HIS A 205 -9.53 16.44 14.54
C HIS A 205 -8.21 16.49 15.32
N HIS A 206 -7.37 15.45 15.11
CA HIS A 206 -6.04 15.27 15.70
C HIS A 206 -6.00 14.72 17.14
N ARG A 207 -6.96 13.89 17.47
CA ARG A 207 -6.93 13.01 18.63
C ARG A 207 -7.33 11.63 18.18
N ALA A 208 -6.50 10.64 18.44
CA ALA A 208 -6.73 9.26 17.96
C ALA A 208 -8.12 8.72 18.34
N SER A 209 -8.67 9.09 19.52
CA SER A 209 -10.02 8.68 19.92
C SER A 209 -11.13 9.27 19.05
N ASP A 210 -11.01 10.57 18.68
CA ASP A 210 -12.04 11.25 17.89
C ASP A 210 -11.97 10.80 16.44
N ASP A 211 -10.76 10.62 15.89
CA ASP A 211 -10.54 10.11 14.55
C ASP A 211 -11.00 8.64 14.43
N ALA A 212 -10.79 7.81 15.46
CA ALA A 212 -11.33 6.46 15.55
C ALA A 212 -12.87 6.43 15.51
N ILE A 213 -13.53 7.27 16.30
CA ILE A 213 -15.00 7.38 16.32
C ILE A 213 -15.52 7.84 14.96
N THR A 214 -14.88 8.86 14.35
CA THR A 214 -15.23 9.35 13.02
C THR A 214 -15.09 8.25 11.97
N CYS A 215 -14.00 7.47 12.01
CA CYS A 215 -13.78 6.31 11.15
C CYS A 215 -14.90 5.27 11.31
N GLY A 216 -15.34 5.04 12.54
CA GLY A 216 -16.44 4.13 12.85
C GLY A 216 -17.78 4.59 12.28
N TYR A 217 -18.10 5.89 12.37
CA TYR A 217 -19.29 6.45 11.71
C TYR A 217 -19.21 6.35 10.19
N LEU A 218 -18.02 6.55 9.60
CA LEU A 218 -17.80 6.33 8.17
C LEU A 218 -18.15 4.89 7.78
N LEU A 219 -17.64 3.92 8.52
CA LEU A 219 -17.92 2.51 8.23
C LEU A 219 -19.41 2.19 8.34
N ALA A 220 -20.09 2.67 9.39
CA ALA A 220 -21.53 2.49 9.54
C ALA A 220 -22.30 3.11 8.36
N ARG A 221 -21.89 4.26 7.87
CA ARG A 221 -22.49 4.89 6.69
C ARG A 221 -22.24 4.08 5.42
N PHE A 222 -21.02 3.56 5.25
CA PHE A 222 -20.71 2.68 4.12
C PHE A 222 -21.48 1.37 4.17
N TYR A 223 -21.76 0.81 5.35
CA TYR A 223 -22.64 -0.36 5.46
C TYR A 223 -24.05 -0.06 4.90
N THR A 224 -24.63 1.09 5.25
CA THR A 224 -25.93 1.50 4.68
C THR A 224 -25.88 1.58 3.16
N MET A 225 -24.83 2.20 2.59
CA MET A 225 -24.66 2.30 1.13
C MET A 225 -24.44 0.94 0.45
N LEU A 226 -23.81 0.01 1.14
CA LEU A 226 -23.57 -1.35 0.66
C LEU A 226 -24.84 -2.21 0.74
N GLU A 227 -25.63 -2.07 1.82
CA GLU A 227 -26.92 -2.74 1.99
C GLU A 227 -27.94 -2.33 0.91
N GLU A 228 -27.94 -1.05 0.49
CA GLU A 228 -28.72 -0.55 -0.65
C GLU A 228 -28.34 -1.24 -1.97
N GLN A 229 -27.18 -1.90 -2.01
CA GLN A 229 -26.63 -2.63 -3.15
C GLN A 229 -26.58 -4.15 -2.91
N ASP A 230 -27.39 -4.66 -1.98
CA ASP A 230 -27.50 -6.08 -1.60
C ASP A 230 -26.20 -6.71 -1.05
N VAL A 231 -25.29 -5.92 -0.50
CA VAL A 231 -24.09 -6.38 0.21
C VAL A 231 -24.34 -6.31 1.71
N ARG A 232 -24.14 -7.42 2.43
CA ARG A 232 -24.50 -7.53 3.86
C ARG A 232 -23.45 -8.20 4.73
N SER A 233 -22.30 -8.59 4.16
CA SER A 233 -21.20 -9.21 4.89
C SER A 233 -19.85 -8.80 4.32
N TYR A 234 -18.79 -8.99 5.10
CA TYR A 234 -17.42 -8.64 4.74
C TYR A 234 -16.94 -9.41 3.51
N ALA A 235 -17.28 -10.70 3.42
CA ALA A 235 -16.91 -11.53 2.26
C ALA A 235 -17.47 -10.99 0.94
N ALA A 236 -18.61 -10.28 0.97
CA ALA A 236 -19.24 -9.72 -0.22
C ALA A 236 -18.69 -8.33 -0.60
N ILE A 237 -17.95 -7.63 0.28
CA ILE A 237 -17.45 -6.26 0.02
C ILE A 237 -16.45 -6.24 -1.14
N ASN A 238 -15.35 -7.01 -1.05
CA ASN A 238 -14.30 -6.98 -2.07
C ASN A 238 -14.82 -7.35 -3.47
N PRO A 239 -15.61 -8.42 -3.66
CA PRO A 239 -16.26 -8.71 -4.95
C PRO A 239 -17.13 -7.55 -5.46
N LYS A 240 -17.84 -6.85 -4.56
CA LYS A 240 -18.64 -5.68 -4.94
C LYS A 240 -17.76 -4.54 -5.42
N MET A 241 -16.65 -4.23 -4.72
CA MET A 241 -15.71 -3.18 -5.13
C MET A 241 -15.16 -3.42 -6.54
N GLU A 242 -14.95 -4.67 -6.93
CA GLU A 242 -14.54 -5.01 -8.29
C GLU A 242 -15.58 -4.62 -9.34
N THR A 243 -16.86 -4.75 -9.03
CA THR A 243 -17.94 -4.41 -9.98
C THR A 243 -18.13 -2.90 -10.15
N LEU A 244 -17.90 -2.10 -9.11
CA LEU A 244 -18.09 -0.65 -9.12
C LEU A 244 -17.08 0.08 -10.02
N ARG A 245 -15.92 -0.53 -10.28
CA ARG A 245 -14.83 0.08 -11.05
C ARG A 245 -14.80 -0.26 -12.55
N VAL A 246 -15.82 -0.83 -13.11
CA VAL A 246 -15.89 -1.07 -14.56
C VAL A 246 -15.87 0.27 -15.30
N GLY A 247 -14.70 0.61 -15.89
CA GLY A 247 -14.43 1.91 -16.54
C GLY A 247 -13.81 2.98 -15.64
N GLY A 248 -13.46 2.65 -14.39
CA GLY A 248 -13.07 3.58 -13.36
C GLY A 248 -11.72 4.28 -13.54
N ARG A 249 -11.65 5.49 -12.95
CA ARG A 249 -10.44 6.31 -12.85
C ARG A 249 -9.31 5.49 -12.22
N ILE A 250 -8.14 5.52 -12.83
CA ILE A 250 -6.89 5.16 -12.16
C ILE A 250 -6.65 6.29 -11.17
N PHE A 251 -6.70 5.97 -9.86
CA PHE A 251 -6.39 6.96 -8.83
C PHE A 251 -4.99 7.53 -9.05
N ASP A 252 -4.77 8.77 -8.62
CA ASP A 252 -3.55 9.55 -8.89
C ASP A 252 -2.39 9.05 -8.00
N ARG A 253 -2.05 7.76 -8.17
CA ARG A 253 -0.91 7.14 -7.50
C ARG A 253 0.35 7.38 -8.30
N ARG A 254 1.46 7.46 -7.59
CA ARG A 254 2.79 7.52 -8.19
C ARG A 254 3.04 6.21 -8.96
N ALA A 255 3.28 6.32 -10.27
CA ALA A 255 3.63 5.17 -11.07
C ALA A 255 4.93 4.53 -10.56
N ARG A 256 4.95 3.20 -10.52
CA ARG A 256 6.11 2.38 -10.17
C ARG A 256 6.79 1.89 -11.43
N HIS A 257 8.05 1.50 -11.33
CA HIS A 257 8.73 0.87 -12.45
C HIS A 257 8.40 -0.62 -12.52
N ILE A 258 8.37 -1.15 -13.74
CA ILE A 258 8.18 -2.58 -14.03
C ILE A 258 8.99 -2.95 -15.25
N ILE A 259 9.60 -4.13 -15.28
CA ILE A 259 10.31 -4.64 -16.45
C ILE A 259 9.43 -5.64 -17.19
N LEU A 260 9.33 -5.45 -18.50
CA LEU A 260 8.60 -6.37 -19.37
C LEU A 260 9.52 -6.88 -20.46
N PHE A 261 9.65 -8.21 -20.62
CA PHE A 261 10.36 -8.83 -21.72
C PHE A 261 9.41 -9.61 -22.61
N ALA A 262 9.61 -9.53 -23.93
CA ALA A 262 8.94 -10.38 -24.90
C ALA A 262 9.64 -11.74 -24.96
N LYS A 263 8.95 -12.80 -24.52
CA LYS A 263 9.43 -14.19 -24.59
C LYS A 263 9.37 -14.77 -26.01
N ASN A 264 8.37 -14.32 -26.79
CA ASN A 264 8.07 -14.78 -28.14
C ASN A 264 7.33 -13.71 -28.96
N SER A 265 6.89 -14.03 -30.17
CA SER A 265 6.17 -13.10 -31.04
C SER A 265 4.80 -12.66 -30.48
N ILE A 266 4.13 -13.48 -29.68
CA ILE A 266 2.89 -13.12 -28.99
C ILE A 266 3.19 -12.06 -27.95
N GLY A 267 4.21 -12.30 -27.11
CA GLY A 267 4.67 -11.34 -26.11
C GLY A 267 5.13 -10.01 -26.72
N LEU A 268 5.83 -10.02 -27.86
CA LEU A 268 6.22 -8.79 -28.55
C LEU A 268 5.00 -7.99 -29.02
N ARG A 269 3.98 -8.66 -29.56
CA ARG A 269 2.72 -8.03 -29.96
C ARG A 269 2.00 -7.44 -28.73
N ASN A 270 1.94 -8.19 -27.65
CA ASN A 270 1.27 -7.75 -26.41
C ASN A 270 2.04 -6.58 -25.76
N LEU A 271 3.37 -6.58 -25.79
CA LEU A 271 4.19 -5.46 -25.37
C LEU A 271 3.84 -4.17 -26.16
N TYR A 272 3.74 -4.25 -27.49
CA TYR A 272 3.33 -3.10 -28.30
C TYR A 272 1.91 -2.62 -28.00
N ARG A 273 0.98 -3.52 -27.68
CA ARG A 273 -0.39 -3.16 -27.26
C ARG A 273 -0.38 -2.41 -25.93
N LEU A 274 0.35 -2.89 -24.94
CA LEU A 274 0.49 -2.25 -23.64
C LEU A 274 1.08 -0.85 -23.77
N ILE A 275 2.13 -0.67 -24.60
CA ILE A 275 2.71 0.64 -24.90
C ILE A 275 1.68 1.56 -25.55
N SER A 276 0.93 1.06 -26.54
CA SER A 276 -0.11 1.83 -27.22
C SER A 276 -1.21 2.26 -26.25
N TYR A 277 -1.69 1.36 -25.39
CA TYR A 277 -2.70 1.70 -24.40
C TYR A 277 -2.17 2.70 -23.36
N GLY A 278 -0.95 2.52 -22.89
CA GLY A 278 -0.30 3.47 -21.99
C GLY A 278 -0.24 4.89 -22.56
N ASN A 279 0.05 5.01 -23.86
CA ASN A 279 0.15 6.31 -24.52
C ASN A 279 -1.21 6.90 -24.93
N ILE A 280 -2.17 6.08 -25.37
CA ILE A 280 -3.44 6.57 -25.92
C ILE A 280 -4.52 6.66 -24.83
N LYS A 281 -4.62 5.65 -23.96
CA LYS A 281 -5.74 5.51 -23.02
C LYS A 281 -5.36 5.95 -21.60
N TYR A 282 -4.11 5.71 -21.17
CA TYR A 282 -3.69 5.86 -19.77
C TYR A 282 -2.56 6.87 -19.57
N PHE A 283 -2.33 7.78 -20.51
CA PHE A 283 -1.26 8.76 -20.41
C PHE A 283 -1.54 9.81 -19.33
N LYS A 284 -0.66 9.86 -18.32
CA LYS A 284 -0.64 10.90 -17.28
C LYS A 284 0.82 11.30 -17.03
N ARG A 285 1.31 12.32 -17.74
CA ARG A 285 2.73 12.71 -17.77
C ARG A 285 3.66 11.64 -18.33
N VAL A 286 3.37 10.37 -18.06
CA VAL A 286 4.05 9.16 -18.56
C VAL A 286 3.02 8.14 -19.03
N PRO A 287 3.40 7.19 -19.92
CA PRO A 287 2.50 6.13 -20.39
C PRO A 287 2.29 5.07 -19.28
N ILE A 288 1.15 5.13 -18.62
CA ILE A 288 0.80 4.26 -17.50
C ILE A 288 0.35 2.89 -17.99
N MET A 289 0.80 1.84 -17.29
CA MET A 289 0.38 0.45 -17.49
C MET A 289 -0.35 -0.06 -16.23
N PRO A 290 -1.70 -0.11 -16.25
CA PRO A 290 -2.46 -0.69 -15.14
C PRO A 290 -2.22 -2.19 -15.01
N LYS A 291 -2.20 -2.72 -13.79
CA LYS A 291 -2.06 -4.17 -13.50
C LYS A 291 -3.14 -4.99 -14.22
N SER A 292 -4.35 -4.48 -14.29
CA SER A 292 -5.46 -5.12 -15.01
C SER A 292 -5.17 -5.34 -16.50
N GLU A 293 -4.57 -4.34 -17.17
CA GLU A 293 -4.18 -4.47 -18.59
C GLU A 293 -2.99 -5.42 -18.74
N LEU A 294 -2.02 -5.37 -17.81
CA LEU A 294 -0.89 -6.30 -17.81
C LEU A 294 -1.34 -7.75 -17.66
N LEU A 295 -2.30 -8.03 -16.78
CA LEU A 295 -2.86 -9.39 -16.64
C LEU A 295 -3.61 -9.82 -17.89
N HIS A 296 -4.37 -8.93 -18.52
CA HIS A 296 -5.10 -9.22 -19.76
C HIS A 296 -4.16 -9.56 -20.92
N TRP A 297 -3.01 -8.89 -21.03
CA TRP A 297 -2.05 -9.07 -22.10
C TRP A 297 -0.77 -9.82 -21.68
N ARG A 298 -0.82 -10.58 -20.55
CA ARG A 298 0.35 -11.25 -19.96
C ARG A 298 0.96 -12.34 -20.85
N GLU A 299 0.18 -12.94 -21.75
CA GLU A 299 0.65 -14.06 -22.56
C GLU A 299 1.91 -13.70 -23.36
N GLY A 300 2.95 -14.53 -23.24
CA GLY A 300 4.22 -14.35 -23.92
C GLY A 300 5.11 -13.25 -23.35
N LEU A 301 4.74 -12.63 -22.23
CA LEU A 301 5.57 -11.69 -21.47
C LEU A 301 6.26 -12.38 -20.30
N ILE A 302 7.42 -11.83 -19.93
CA ILE A 302 8.13 -12.09 -18.68
C ILE A 302 8.16 -10.76 -17.93
N ILE A 303 7.71 -10.75 -16.67
CA ILE A 303 7.53 -9.55 -15.86
C ILE A 303 8.53 -9.55 -14.71
N GLY A 304 9.30 -8.46 -14.58
CA GLY A 304 10.28 -8.25 -13.52
C GLY A 304 9.92 -7.11 -12.56
N SER A 305 10.41 -7.20 -11.33
CA SER A 305 10.11 -6.25 -10.24
C SER A 305 10.73 -4.87 -10.41
N ALA A 306 11.61 -4.69 -11.38
CA ALA A 306 12.38 -3.48 -11.66
C ALA A 306 13.29 -3.01 -10.50
N CYS A 307 13.72 -1.73 -10.57
CA CYS A 307 14.67 -1.08 -9.68
C CYS A 307 14.04 -0.66 -8.34
N GLU A 308 14.72 0.26 -7.62
CA GLU A 308 14.23 0.83 -6.37
C GLU A 308 12.90 1.60 -6.53
N ALA A 309 12.56 2.06 -7.73
CA ALA A 309 11.28 2.66 -8.03
C ALA A 309 10.16 1.65 -8.32
N GLY A 310 10.47 0.35 -8.32
CA GLY A 310 9.51 -0.75 -8.48
C GLY A 310 8.59 -0.93 -7.26
N GLU A 311 7.43 -1.56 -7.45
CA GLU A 311 6.45 -1.77 -6.39
C GLU A 311 7.02 -2.58 -5.23
N LEU A 312 7.73 -3.69 -5.52
CA LEU A 312 8.27 -4.55 -4.49
C LEU A 312 9.36 -3.85 -3.66
N PHE A 313 10.31 -3.18 -4.31
CA PHE A 313 11.37 -2.47 -3.58
C PHE A 313 10.81 -1.36 -2.71
N GLN A 314 9.81 -0.61 -3.20
CA GLN A 314 9.13 0.42 -2.41
C GLN A 314 8.34 -0.16 -1.23
N ALA A 315 7.78 -1.37 -1.36
CA ALA A 315 7.15 -2.07 -0.25
C ALA A 315 8.17 -2.51 0.81
N VAL A 316 9.39 -2.92 0.38
CA VAL A 316 10.49 -3.23 1.31
C VAL A 316 10.96 -1.99 2.07
N ILE A 317 11.16 -0.85 1.40
CA ILE A 317 11.50 0.43 2.06
C ILE A 317 10.40 0.86 3.05
N ALA A 318 9.14 0.64 2.70
CA ALA A 318 8.00 0.95 3.56
C ALA A 318 7.80 -0.08 4.67
N HIS A 319 8.71 -1.05 4.80
CA HIS A 319 8.67 -2.12 5.81
C HIS A 319 7.33 -2.86 5.87
N LYS A 320 6.74 -3.13 4.69
CA LYS A 320 5.50 -3.89 4.60
C LYS A 320 5.68 -5.30 5.17
N SER A 321 4.58 -5.89 5.66
CA SER A 321 4.60 -7.24 6.24
C SER A 321 5.14 -8.28 5.25
N TRP A 322 5.71 -9.37 5.78
CA TRP A 322 6.23 -10.46 4.94
C TRP A 322 5.14 -11.09 4.06
N ALA A 323 3.90 -11.13 4.55
CA ALA A 323 2.75 -11.61 3.78
C ALA A 323 2.47 -10.69 2.57
N GLU A 324 2.50 -9.36 2.75
CA GLU A 324 2.33 -8.41 1.65
C GLU A 324 3.50 -8.46 0.66
N LEU A 325 4.73 -8.53 1.15
CA LEU A 325 5.92 -8.66 0.28
C LEU A 325 5.81 -9.91 -0.59
N LYS A 326 5.43 -11.05 -0.03
CA LYS A 326 5.19 -12.29 -0.78
C LYS A 326 4.06 -12.14 -1.81
N ARG A 327 2.95 -11.51 -1.43
CA ARG A 327 1.83 -11.24 -2.33
C ARG A 327 2.24 -10.37 -3.52
N ILE A 328 2.98 -9.29 -3.26
CA ILE A 328 3.53 -8.42 -4.31
C ILE A 328 4.52 -9.19 -5.19
N ALA A 329 5.47 -9.90 -4.57
CA ALA A 329 6.50 -10.66 -5.28
C ALA A 329 5.92 -11.74 -6.19
N SER A 330 4.81 -12.39 -5.79
CA SER A 330 4.16 -13.46 -6.56
C SER A 330 3.60 -13.02 -7.92
N PHE A 331 3.46 -11.72 -8.15
CA PHE A 331 3.04 -11.16 -9.44
C PHE A 331 4.14 -11.25 -10.50
N TYR A 332 5.41 -11.19 -10.10
CA TYR A 332 6.56 -11.12 -10.98
C TYR A 332 7.10 -12.51 -11.36
N ASP A 333 7.63 -12.64 -12.56
CA ASP A 333 8.31 -13.85 -13.03
C ASP A 333 9.77 -13.90 -12.56
N PHE A 334 10.39 -12.73 -12.27
CA PHE A 334 11.70 -12.60 -11.67
C PHE A 334 11.79 -11.34 -10.81
N LEU A 335 12.68 -11.37 -9.82
CA LEU A 335 12.98 -10.24 -8.95
C LEU A 335 14.34 -9.67 -9.31
N GLU A 336 14.46 -8.33 -9.27
CA GLU A 336 15.69 -7.62 -9.60
C GLU A 336 16.36 -7.12 -8.33
N ILE A 337 17.65 -7.41 -8.20
CA ILE A 337 18.52 -6.87 -7.16
C ILE A 337 19.59 -6.02 -7.82
N GLN A 338 19.68 -4.75 -7.40
CA GLN A 338 20.66 -3.82 -7.94
C GLN A 338 21.92 -3.72 -7.05
N PRO A 339 23.09 -3.45 -7.64
CA PRO A 339 24.28 -3.11 -6.88
C PRO A 339 24.02 -1.92 -5.97
N ILE A 340 24.56 -1.95 -4.73
CA ILE A 340 24.33 -0.92 -3.72
C ILE A 340 24.73 0.48 -4.21
N CYS A 341 25.74 0.57 -5.07
CA CYS A 341 26.17 1.85 -5.63
C CYS A 341 25.07 2.56 -6.46
N ASN A 342 24.14 1.81 -7.06
CA ASN A 342 23.00 2.39 -7.78
C ASN A 342 22.00 3.07 -6.82
N ASN A 343 21.91 2.56 -5.59
CA ASN A 343 20.98 3.05 -4.58
C ASN A 343 21.63 4.00 -3.56
N ARG A 344 22.88 4.42 -3.76
CA ARG A 344 23.62 5.28 -2.84
C ARG A 344 22.94 6.63 -2.61
N PHE A 345 22.26 7.16 -3.61
CA PHE A 345 21.47 8.38 -3.49
C PHE A 345 20.39 8.31 -2.39
N MET A 346 19.96 7.12 -1.99
CA MET A 346 18.99 6.94 -0.91
C MET A 346 19.54 7.36 0.45
N LEU A 347 20.86 7.18 0.67
CA LEU A 347 21.55 7.68 1.87
C LEU A 347 21.55 9.22 1.89
N GLU A 348 21.85 9.84 0.74
CA GLU A 348 21.88 11.30 0.59
C GLU A 348 20.49 11.94 0.79
N LYS A 349 19.41 11.20 0.43
CA LYS A 349 18.02 11.64 0.58
C LYS A 349 17.36 11.23 1.89
N GLY A 350 18.11 10.57 2.80
CA GLY A 350 17.55 10.08 4.07
C GLY A 350 16.49 8.99 3.91
N MET A 351 16.52 8.24 2.80
CA MET A 351 15.62 7.10 2.55
C MET A 351 16.20 5.79 3.09
N ALA A 352 17.46 5.78 3.47
CA ALA A 352 18.18 4.72 4.18
C ALA A 352 19.24 5.35 5.07
N GLU A 353 19.53 4.72 6.19
CA GLU A 353 20.47 5.24 7.20
C GLU A 353 21.91 4.80 6.94
N SER A 354 22.11 3.65 6.27
CA SER A 354 23.43 3.06 6.05
C SER A 354 23.49 2.18 4.81
N GLU A 355 24.73 1.90 4.34
CA GLU A 355 24.95 0.90 3.28
C GLU A 355 24.52 -0.51 3.72
N GLU A 356 24.58 -0.83 5.01
CA GLU A 356 24.13 -2.12 5.52
C GLU A 356 22.62 -2.27 5.44
N GLU A 357 21.89 -1.19 5.65
CA GLU A 357 20.44 -1.18 5.42
C GLU A 357 20.10 -1.38 3.94
N LEU A 358 20.83 -0.74 3.01
CA LEU A 358 20.67 -1.00 1.57
C LEU A 358 20.94 -2.48 1.22
N ARG A 359 21.93 -3.12 1.88
CA ARG A 359 22.15 -4.57 1.75
C ARG A 359 21.00 -5.37 2.35
N GLY A 360 20.41 -4.88 3.44
CA GLY A 360 19.20 -5.44 4.06
C GLY A 360 18.04 -5.49 3.09
N PHE A 361 17.74 -4.38 2.40
CA PHE A 361 16.71 -4.34 1.37
C PHE A 361 16.92 -5.38 0.27
N ASN A 362 18.17 -5.50 -0.23
CA ASN A 362 18.50 -6.50 -1.25
C ASN A 362 18.37 -7.95 -0.73
N ARG A 363 18.59 -8.20 0.56
CA ARG A 363 18.41 -9.55 1.16
C ARG A 363 16.94 -9.89 1.38
N THR A 364 16.09 -8.88 1.53
CA THR A 364 14.64 -9.06 1.72
C THR A 364 13.95 -9.41 0.41
N ILE A 365 14.42 -8.88 -0.72
CA ILE A 365 13.93 -9.22 -2.07
C ILE A 365 14.35 -10.63 -2.46
#